data_af5e90f3651e4411afc221176c2118b7
#
_entry.id   af5e90f3651e4411afc221176c2118b7
#
_cell.length_a   1.000
_cell.length_b   1.000
_cell.length_c   1.000
_cell.angle_alpha   90.00
_cell.angle_beta   90.00
_cell.angle_gamma   90.00
#
_symmetry.space_group_name_H-M   'P 1'
#
loop_
_entity.id
_entity.type
_entity.pdbx_description
1 polymer ?
#
loop_
_entity_poly.entity_id
_entity_poly.type
_entity_poly.pdbx_seq_one_letter_code
_entity_poly.pdbx_strand_id
1 'polypeptide(L)'
;MAIEKIYLDMDGVLADFVGAVQGPDFLNGPLTGEEHYDENKKEFTEKGLFKVLPPMPDMNILVSFVKDTGIPWEILTAAGAINRDIVVKDKTDWIRKHVDKDVPIHITTKGREKAKYVDGFSKQVLIDDRAENIHAWRVAGGAGFLHKNSIETIKHLKQYLEMTGS
;
A
#
# COMPACT_ATOMS: atom_id res chain seq x y z
N MET A 1 -14.47 -12.86 -15.75
CA MET A 1 -14.05 -13.68 -14.59
C MET A 1 -14.11 -12.85 -13.34
N ALA A 2 -14.69 -13.41 -12.29
CA ALA A 2 -14.84 -12.69 -11.02
C ALA A 2 -13.48 -12.48 -10.33
N ILE A 3 -13.34 -11.33 -9.69
CA ILE A 3 -12.18 -11.00 -8.86
C ILE A 3 -12.22 -11.85 -7.58
N GLU A 4 -11.10 -12.47 -7.26
CA GLU A 4 -10.98 -13.36 -6.11
C GLU A 4 -10.35 -12.69 -4.89
N LYS A 5 -9.55 -11.65 -5.10
CA LYS A 5 -8.85 -10.95 -4.01
C LYS A 5 -8.45 -9.53 -4.38
N ILE A 6 -8.51 -8.63 -3.40
CA ILE A 6 -8.04 -7.26 -3.52
C ILE A 6 -6.87 -7.05 -2.55
N TYR A 7 -5.72 -6.60 -3.06
CA TYR A 7 -4.57 -6.22 -2.27
C TYR A 7 -4.45 -4.69 -2.20
N LEU A 8 -4.22 -4.19 -1.00
CA LEU A 8 -3.96 -2.77 -0.76
C LEU A 8 -2.52 -2.56 -0.31
N ASP A 9 -1.80 -1.65 -0.97
CA ASP A 9 -0.53 -1.13 -0.45
C ASP A 9 -0.79 -0.26 0.79
N MET A 10 0.25 -0.03 1.59
CA MET A 10 0.16 0.82 2.78
C MET A 10 0.60 2.26 2.48
N ASP A 11 1.88 2.46 2.14
CA ASP A 11 2.43 3.80 1.95
C ASP A 11 1.89 4.45 0.67
N GLY A 12 1.37 5.66 0.77
CA GLY A 12 0.79 6.39 -0.35
C GLY A 12 -0.65 5.99 -0.70
N VAL A 13 -1.18 4.93 -0.11
CA VAL A 13 -2.57 4.46 -0.27
C VAL A 13 -3.35 4.63 1.02
N LEU A 14 -2.84 4.07 2.10
CA LEU A 14 -3.45 4.08 3.44
C LEU A 14 -2.74 5.05 4.38
N ALA A 15 -1.40 5.04 4.39
CA ALA A 15 -0.55 5.89 5.22
C ALA A 15 0.04 7.03 4.40
N ASP A 16 0.06 8.23 4.98
CA ASP A 16 0.61 9.43 4.36
C ASP A 16 2.13 9.49 4.55
N PHE A 17 2.84 8.63 3.82
CA PHE A 17 4.30 8.57 3.83
C PHE A 17 4.92 9.85 3.21
N VAL A 18 4.43 10.27 2.05
CA VAL A 18 4.98 11.43 1.33
C VAL A 18 4.81 12.70 2.15
N GLY A 19 3.62 12.94 2.70
CA GLY A 19 3.37 14.11 3.55
C GLY A 19 4.24 14.10 4.80
N ALA A 20 4.43 12.94 5.42
CA ALA A 20 5.24 12.80 6.62
C ALA A 20 6.73 13.11 6.36
N VAL A 21 7.31 12.55 5.30
CA VAL A 21 8.74 12.80 5.00
C VAL A 21 9.02 14.20 4.47
N GLN A 22 7.99 14.93 4.05
CA GLN A 22 8.08 16.35 3.70
C GLN A 22 7.96 17.27 4.92
N GLY A 23 7.46 16.75 6.03
CA GLY A 23 7.27 17.53 7.25
C GLY A 23 8.58 17.89 7.95
N PRO A 24 8.66 19.08 8.54
CA PRO A 24 9.90 19.56 9.19
C PRO A 24 10.26 18.78 10.46
N ASP A 25 9.32 18.04 11.02
CA ASP A 25 9.49 17.36 12.31
C ASP A 25 10.06 15.95 12.19
N PHE A 26 10.15 15.40 10.96
CA PHE A 26 10.56 14.02 10.79
C PHE A 26 12.09 13.83 10.75
N LEU A 27 12.76 14.61 9.93
CA LEU A 27 14.23 14.58 9.83
C LEU A 27 14.70 16.00 9.52
N ASN A 28 15.63 16.49 10.31
CA ASN A 28 16.22 17.81 10.09
C ASN A 28 17.16 17.79 8.88
N GLY A 29 16.83 18.53 7.83
CA GLY A 29 17.69 18.64 6.66
C GLY A 29 17.06 19.37 5.49
N PRO A 30 17.85 19.74 4.49
CA PRO A 30 17.37 20.49 3.32
C PRO A 30 16.65 19.62 2.29
N LEU A 31 16.75 18.30 2.42
CA LEU A 31 16.11 17.36 1.50
C LEU A 31 14.66 17.10 1.87
N THR A 32 13.81 16.83 0.90
CA THR A 32 12.39 16.57 1.08
C THR A 32 11.95 15.34 0.31
N GLY A 33 10.81 14.77 0.72
CA GLY A 33 10.18 13.67 0.01
C GLY A 33 11.01 12.39 -0.03
N GLU A 34 10.96 11.69 -1.15
CA GLU A 34 11.63 10.40 -1.31
C GLU A 34 13.14 10.48 -1.23
N GLU A 35 13.75 11.56 -1.74
CA GLU A 35 15.21 11.77 -1.65
C GLU A 35 15.66 11.86 -0.19
N HIS A 36 14.91 12.60 0.62
CA HIS A 36 15.18 12.71 2.05
C HIS A 36 15.12 11.34 2.73
N TYR A 37 14.10 10.56 2.41
CA TYR A 37 13.97 9.20 2.93
C TYR A 37 15.12 8.30 2.45
N ASP A 38 15.44 8.34 1.15
CA ASP A 38 16.48 7.47 0.58
C ASP A 38 17.85 7.70 1.21
N GLU A 39 18.19 8.94 1.56
CA GLU A 39 19.45 9.25 2.23
C GLU A 39 19.43 8.98 3.75
N ASN A 40 18.24 8.93 4.35
CA ASN A 40 18.07 8.81 5.80
C ASN A 40 17.31 7.53 6.22
N LYS A 41 17.24 6.53 5.35
CA LYS A 41 16.51 5.28 5.61
C LYS A 41 16.87 4.63 6.93
N LYS A 42 18.15 4.58 7.24
CA LYS A 42 18.62 3.96 8.47
C LYS A 42 18.07 4.67 9.69
N GLU A 43 18.21 5.99 9.75
CA GLU A 43 17.71 6.80 10.85
C GLU A 43 16.17 6.75 10.94
N PHE A 44 15.48 6.90 9.80
CA PHE A 44 14.03 6.84 9.72
C PHE A 44 13.49 5.52 10.29
N THR A 45 14.08 4.41 9.88
CA THR A 45 13.65 3.09 10.32
C THR A 45 14.04 2.80 11.77
N GLU A 46 15.23 3.20 12.22
CA GLU A 46 15.68 3.06 13.60
C GLU A 46 14.80 3.82 14.59
N LYS A 47 14.32 5.00 14.21
CA LYS A 47 13.40 5.81 15.03
C LYS A 47 11.97 5.29 15.06
N GLY A 48 11.65 4.27 14.30
CA GLY A 48 10.32 3.70 14.26
C GLY A 48 9.27 4.60 13.59
N LEU A 49 9.65 5.40 12.61
CA LEU A 49 8.78 6.41 12.02
C LEU A 49 7.63 5.82 11.19
N PHE A 50 7.75 4.59 10.67
CA PHE A 50 6.62 3.90 10.04
C PHE A 50 5.46 3.64 10.99
N LYS A 51 5.72 3.52 12.27
CA LYS A 51 4.69 3.30 13.29
C LYS A 51 3.81 4.52 13.53
N VAL A 52 4.34 5.72 13.31
CA VAL A 52 3.68 7.00 13.62
C VAL A 52 3.21 7.79 12.41
N LEU A 53 3.22 7.19 11.22
CA LEU A 53 2.71 7.84 10.03
C LEU A 53 1.23 8.21 10.21
N PRO A 54 0.81 9.41 9.77
CA PRO A 54 -0.61 9.72 9.76
C PRO A 54 -1.33 8.90 8.68
N PRO A 55 -2.59 8.49 8.91
CA PRO A 55 -3.41 7.93 7.85
C PRO A 55 -3.66 8.95 6.74
N MET A 56 -3.81 8.48 5.50
CA MET A 56 -4.32 9.33 4.43
C MET A 56 -5.72 9.83 4.81
N PRO A 57 -6.06 11.10 4.51
CA PRO A 57 -7.36 11.67 4.88
C PRO A 57 -8.56 10.88 4.33
N ASP A 58 -8.39 10.23 3.19
CA ASP A 58 -9.43 9.46 2.50
C ASP A 58 -9.30 7.94 2.68
N MET A 59 -8.43 7.48 3.59
CA MET A 59 -8.20 6.05 3.83
C MET A 59 -9.51 5.30 4.17
N ASN A 60 -10.31 5.85 5.06
CA ASN A 60 -11.52 5.17 5.52
C ASN A 60 -12.55 4.95 4.41
N ILE A 61 -12.63 5.88 3.45
CA ILE A 61 -13.51 5.75 2.29
C ILE A 61 -13.10 4.54 1.45
N LEU A 62 -11.81 4.39 1.18
CA LEU A 62 -11.30 3.27 0.39
C LEU A 62 -11.49 1.94 1.12
N VAL A 63 -11.11 1.86 2.38
CA VAL A 63 -11.21 0.63 3.18
C VAL A 63 -12.67 0.19 3.31
N SER A 64 -13.59 1.12 3.59
CA SER A 64 -15.01 0.83 3.67
C SER A 64 -15.56 0.29 2.35
N PHE A 65 -15.19 0.91 1.23
CA PHE A 65 -15.59 0.44 -0.09
C PHE A 65 -15.11 -0.99 -0.35
N VAL A 66 -13.84 -1.26 -0.08
CA VAL A 66 -13.26 -2.59 -0.29
C VAL A 66 -13.97 -3.64 0.57
N LYS A 67 -14.22 -3.35 1.85
CA LYS A 67 -14.98 -4.23 2.73
C LYS A 67 -16.39 -4.50 2.20
N ASP A 68 -17.06 -3.47 1.72
CA ASP A 68 -18.45 -3.58 1.22
C ASP A 68 -18.58 -4.41 -0.06
N THR A 69 -17.49 -4.61 -0.81
CA THR A 69 -17.50 -5.51 -1.97
C THR A 69 -17.74 -6.98 -1.60
N GLY A 70 -17.44 -7.36 -0.36
CA GLY A 70 -17.48 -8.76 0.06
C GLY A 70 -16.35 -9.62 -0.51
N ILE A 71 -15.48 -9.06 -1.33
CA ILE A 71 -14.32 -9.77 -1.88
C ILE A 71 -13.22 -9.85 -0.81
N PRO A 72 -12.58 -11.02 -0.61
CA PRO A 72 -11.43 -11.11 0.29
C PRO A 72 -10.38 -10.06 -0.03
N TRP A 73 -9.86 -9.41 1.00
CA TRP A 73 -8.86 -8.36 0.83
C TRP A 73 -7.73 -8.52 1.83
N GLU A 74 -6.55 -8.09 1.42
CA GLU A 74 -5.33 -8.23 2.22
C GLU A 74 -4.42 -7.02 2.01
N ILE A 75 -3.51 -6.80 2.95
CA ILE A 75 -2.47 -5.76 2.81
C ILE A 75 -1.25 -6.39 2.14
N LEU A 76 -0.68 -5.68 1.17
CA LEU A 76 0.54 -6.08 0.48
C LEU A 76 1.47 -4.89 0.36
N THR A 77 2.51 -4.84 1.19
CA THR A 77 3.44 -3.71 1.31
C THR A 77 4.88 -4.17 1.26
N ALA A 78 5.80 -3.27 0.94
CA ALA A 78 7.23 -3.54 0.92
C ALA A 78 7.93 -2.88 2.10
N ALA A 79 8.87 -3.58 2.73
CA ALA A 79 9.59 -3.07 3.90
C ALA A 79 11.02 -2.59 3.57
N GLY A 80 11.56 -2.94 2.41
CA GLY A 80 12.98 -2.72 2.13
C GLY A 80 13.88 -3.70 2.91
N ALA A 81 15.18 -3.54 2.76
CA ALA A 81 16.17 -4.39 3.42
C ALA A 81 16.76 -3.78 4.69
N ILE A 82 16.74 -2.45 4.81
CA ILE A 82 17.36 -1.73 5.94
C ILE A 82 16.44 -1.78 7.15
N ASN A 83 16.96 -2.31 8.27
CA ASN A 83 16.21 -2.48 9.52
C ASN A 83 14.85 -3.18 9.31
N ARG A 84 14.86 -4.20 8.46
CA ARG A 84 13.65 -4.88 8.02
C ARG A 84 12.75 -5.33 9.17
N ASP A 85 13.32 -5.91 10.21
CA ASP A 85 12.54 -6.41 11.36
C ASP A 85 11.79 -5.29 12.07
N ILE A 86 12.41 -4.13 12.22
CA ILE A 86 11.77 -2.95 12.79
C ILE A 86 10.63 -2.47 11.90
N VAL A 87 10.88 -2.36 10.60
CA VAL A 87 9.88 -1.89 9.63
C VAL A 87 8.68 -2.83 9.55
N VAL A 88 8.93 -4.15 9.51
CA VAL A 88 7.86 -5.15 9.50
C VAL A 88 6.96 -5.02 10.73
N LYS A 89 7.58 -4.91 11.91
CA LYS A 89 6.83 -4.72 13.16
C LYS A 89 6.04 -3.42 13.15
N ASP A 90 6.66 -2.32 12.79
CA ASP A 90 6.04 -1.01 12.80
C ASP A 90 4.87 -0.90 11.80
N LYS A 91 5.04 -1.41 10.60
CA LYS A 91 3.96 -1.47 9.60
C LYS A 91 2.81 -2.37 10.06
N THR A 92 3.12 -3.52 10.62
CA THR A 92 2.10 -4.43 11.16
C THR A 92 1.30 -3.74 12.28
N ASP A 93 1.98 -3.13 13.25
CA ASP A 93 1.33 -2.42 14.36
C ASP A 93 0.45 -1.26 13.83
N TRP A 94 0.94 -0.55 12.81
CA TRP A 94 0.20 0.54 12.19
C TRP A 94 -1.11 0.05 11.52
N ILE A 95 -1.03 -1.02 10.76
CA ILE A 95 -2.22 -1.63 10.12
C ILE A 95 -3.23 -2.09 11.19
N ARG A 96 -2.77 -2.74 12.24
CA ARG A 96 -3.64 -3.22 13.33
C ARG A 96 -4.33 -2.07 14.06
N LYS A 97 -3.65 -0.95 14.21
CA LYS A 97 -4.19 0.23 14.89
C LYS A 97 -5.15 1.03 14.02
N HIS A 98 -4.79 1.27 12.76
CA HIS A 98 -5.48 2.25 11.91
C HIS A 98 -6.45 1.64 10.89
N VAL A 99 -6.24 0.41 10.48
CA VAL A 99 -6.97 -0.19 9.36
C VAL A 99 -7.89 -1.32 9.80
N ASP A 100 -7.33 -2.41 10.31
CA ASP A 100 -8.10 -3.60 10.66
C ASP A 100 -7.29 -4.51 11.60
N LYS A 101 -8.00 -5.12 12.57
CA LYS A 101 -7.38 -5.98 13.59
C LYS A 101 -6.94 -7.34 13.04
N ASP A 102 -7.59 -7.81 11.98
CA ASP A 102 -7.47 -9.21 11.55
C ASP A 102 -7.06 -9.37 10.08
N VAL A 103 -7.02 -8.29 9.29
CA VAL A 103 -6.67 -8.38 7.87
C VAL A 103 -5.30 -9.04 7.68
N PRO A 104 -5.17 -10.01 6.76
CA PRO A 104 -3.85 -10.58 6.46
C PRO A 104 -2.90 -9.52 5.91
N ILE A 105 -1.64 -9.57 6.37
CA ILE A 105 -0.60 -8.64 5.98
C ILE A 105 0.56 -9.41 5.35
N HIS A 106 0.91 -9.05 4.12
CA HIS A 106 2.05 -9.60 3.42
C HIS A 106 3.08 -8.50 3.19
N ILE A 107 4.33 -8.78 3.55
CA ILE A 107 5.41 -7.79 3.48
C ILE A 107 6.56 -8.35 2.65
N THR A 108 6.76 -7.75 1.48
CA THR A 108 7.89 -8.06 0.60
C THR A 108 9.09 -7.19 0.94
N THR A 109 10.26 -7.53 0.42
CA THR A 109 11.44 -6.67 0.54
C THR A 109 11.39 -5.54 -0.50
N LYS A 110 11.10 -5.89 -1.76
CA LYS A 110 10.98 -4.92 -2.86
C LYS A 110 9.54 -4.83 -3.36
N GLY A 111 9.13 -3.66 -3.80
CA GLY A 111 7.77 -3.45 -4.31
C GLY A 111 7.39 -4.35 -5.49
N ARG A 112 8.30 -4.56 -6.44
CA ARG A 112 8.06 -5.42 -7.61
C ARG A 112 7.87 -6.89 -7.27
N GLU A 113 8.33 -7.33 -6.10
CA GLU A 113 8.11 -8.71 -5.63
C GLU A 113 6.65 -8.99 -5.28
N LYS A 114 5.84 -7.94 -5.14
CA LYS A 114 4.39 -8.08 -4.98
C LYS A 114 3.76 -8.89 -6.11
N ALA A 115 4.31 -8.81 -7.32
CA ALA A 115 3.83 -9.56 -8.48
C ALA A 115 3.83 -11.08 -8.29
N LYS A 116 4.59 -11.61 -7.33
CA LYS A 116 4.59 -13.04 -6.98
C LYS A 116 3.26 -13.49 -6.34
N TYR A 117 2.44 -12.56 -5.88
CA TYR A 117 1.12 -12.85 -5.32
C TYR A 117 0.03 -13.00 -6.38
N VAL A 118 0.33 -12.75 -7.64
CA VAL A 118 -0.63 -12.98 -8.73
C VAL A 118 -0.79 -14.48 -8.94
N ASP A 119 -2.02 -14.96 -8.83
CA ASP A 119 -2.39 -16.34 -9.03
C ASP A 119 -3.57 -16.43 -10.00
N GLY A 120 -3.27 -16.64 -11.25
CA GLY A 120 -4.24 -16.68 -12.32
C GLY A 120 -4.49 -15.32 -12.96
N PHE A 121 -4.98 -15.36 -14.20
CA PHE A 121 -5.16 -14.17 -15.01
C PHE A 121 -6.36 -13.34 -14.54
N SER A 122 -6.12 -12.06 -14.29
CA SER A 122 -7.13 -11.04 -13.93
C SER A 122 -8.03 -11.38 -12.73
N LYS A 123 -7.51 -12.17 -11.79
CA LYS A 123 -8.28 -12.57 -10.60
C LYS A 123 -7.94 -11.77 -9.34
N GLN A 124 -6.74 -11.22 -9.27
CA GLN A 124 -6.30 -10.43 -8.14
C GLN A 124 -6.11 -8.97 -8.56
N VAL A 125 -6.60 -8.08 -7.71
CA VAL A 125 -6.45 -6.63 -7.85
C VAL A 125 -5.34 -6.15 -6.92
N LEU A 126 -4.47 -5.26 -7.40
CA LEU A 126 -3.55 -4.48 -6.59
C LEU A 126 -3.87 -3.00 -6.71
N ILE A 127 -4.01 -2.34 -5.58
CA ILE A 127 -4.11 -0.88 -5.46
C ILE A 127 -2.80 -0.38 -4.85
N ASP A 128 -2.02 0.36 -5.62
CA ASP A 128 -0.66 0.81 -5.26
C ASP A 128 -0.40 2.18 -5.89
N ASP A 129 0.35 3.03 -5.24
CA ASP A 129 0.68 4.38 -5.72
C ASP A 129 1.91 4.44 -6.63
N ARG A 130 2.66 3.33 -6.75
CA ARG A 130 3.86 3.26 -7.58
C ARG A 130 3.59 2.59 -8.91
N ALA A 131 3.87 3.34 -9.99
CA ALA A 131 3.64 2.86 -11.37
C ALA A 131 4.44 1.57 -11.67
N GLU A 132 5.67 1.46 -11.19
CA GLU A 132 6.50 0.27 -11.39
C GLU A 132 5.91 -0.99 -10.76
N ASN A 133 5.29 -0.87 -9.59
CA ASN A 133 4.64 -2.00 -8.93
C ASN A 133 3.39 -2.43 -9.69
N ILE A 134 2.61 -1.48 -10.15
CA ILE A 134 1.42 -1.74 -10.97
C ILE A 134 1.81 -2.38 -12.30
N HIS A 135 2.88 -1.90 -12.93
CA HIS A 135 3.37 -2.49 -14.18
C HIS A 135 3.78 -3.96 -13.98
N ALA A 136 4.60 -4.25 -12.96
CA ALA A 136 5.01 -5.61 -12.66
C ALA A 136 3.81 -6.53 -12.35
N TRP A 137 2.82 -6.02 -11.64
CA TRP A 137 1.59 -6.74 -11.33
C TRP A 137 0.80 -7.11 -12.59
N ARG A 138 0.64 -6.15 -13.50
CA ARG A 138 -0.05 -6.37 -14.78
C ARG A 138 0.70 -7.33 -15.69
N VAL A 139 2.02 -7.24 -15.74
CA VAL A 139 2.86 -8.19 -16.52
C VAL A 139 2.70 -9.62 -15.99
N ALA A 140 2.53 -9.79 -14.69
CA ALA A 140 2.26 -11.10 -14.08
C ALA A 140 0.84 -11.61 -14.30
N GLY A 141 -0.07 -10.79 -14.87
CA GLY A 141 -1.44 -11.18 -15.18
C GLY A 141 -2.50 -10.64 -14.20
N GLY A 142 -2.12 -9.84 -13.22
CA GLY A 142 -3.03 -9.23 -12.27
C GLY A 142 -3.70 -7.95 -12.81
N ALA A 143 -4.78 -7.53 -12.16
CA ALA A 143 -5.44 -6.25 -12.43
C ALA A 143 -4.86 -5.17 -11.49
N GLY A 144 -4.14 -4.20 -12.04
CA GLY A 144 -3.49 -3.16 -11.27
C GLY A 144 -4.16 -1.80 -11.41
N PHE A 145 -4.33 -1.09 -10.30
CA PHE A 145 -4.90 0.25 -10.24
C PHE A 145 -3.90 1.21 -9.60
N LEU A 146 -3.41 2.17 -10.38
CA LEU A 146 -2.52 3.20 -9.88
C LEU A 146 -3.32 4.18 -9.02
N HIS A 147 -3.02 4.19 -7.73
CA HIS A 147 -3.73 5.01 -6.76
C HIS A 147 -3.19 6.43 -6.72
N LYS A 148 -4.07 7.41 -6.89
CA LYS A 148 -3.79 8.84 -6.68
C LYS A 148 -4.62 9.38 -5.51
N ASN A 149 -5.89 9.02 -5.46
CA ASN A 149 -6.80 9.30 -4.36
C ASN A 149 -7.90 8.25 -4.33
N SER A 150 -8.60 8.15 -3.18
CA SER A 150 -9.60 7.10 -2.99
C SER A 150 -10.82 7.25 -3.89
N ILE A 151 -11.26 8.47 -4.17
CA ILE A 151 -12.44 8.70 -5.02
C ILE A 151 -12.21 8.16 -6.44
N GLU A 152 -11.06 8.47 -7.04
CA GLU A 152 -10.70 7.97 -8.37
C GLU A 152 -10.52 6.45 -8.38
N THR A 153 -9.81 5.92 -7.38
CA THR A 153 -9.60 4.48 -7.26
C THR A 153 -10.92 3.73 -7.13
N ILE A 154 -11.81 4.19 -6.27
CA ILE A 154 -13.14 3.59 -6.09
C ILE A 154 -13.93 3.61 -7.40
N LYS A 155 -13.94 4.74 -8.11
CA LYS A 155 -14.62 4.86 -9.39
C LYS A 155 -14.13 3.81 -10.39
N HIS A 156 -12.83 3.71 -10.57
CA HIS A 156 -12.25 2.77 -11.52
C HIS A 156 -12.44 1.32 -11.10
N LEU A 157 -12.25 1.03 -9.80
CA LEU A 157 -12.43 -0.30 -9.27
C LEU A 157 -13.89 -0.75 -9.40
N LYS A 158 -14.85 0.12 -9.08
CA LYS A 158 -16.27 -0.16 -9.21
C LYS A 158 -16.64 -0.52 -10.66
N GLN A 159 -16.18 0.26 -11.63
CA GLN A 159 -16.41 -0.04 -13.05
C GLN A 159 -15.81 -1.39 -13.43
N TYR A 160 -14.59 -1.69 -12.98
CA TYR A 160 -13.93 -2.94 -13.27
C TYR A 160 -14.65 -4.14 -12.65
N LEU A 161 -15.12 -4.03 -11.42
CA LEU A 161 -15.89 -5.09 -10.75
C LEU A 161 -17.22 -5.35 -11.47
N GLU A 162 -17.90 -4.31 -11.92
CA GLU A 162 -19.12 -4.43 -12.71
C GLU A 162 -18.87 -5.16 -14.05
N MET A 163 -17.78 -4.81 -14.75
CA MET A 163 -17.39 -5.44 -16.01
C MET A 163 -17.04 -6.92 -15.86
N THR A 164 -16.46 -7.30 -14.73
CA THR A 164 -16.03 -8.70 -14.47
C THR A 164 -17.11 -9.55 -13.80
N GLY A 165 -18.27 -8.97 -13.48
CA GLY A 165 -19.33 -9.66 -12.78
C GLY A 165 -19.01 -10.00 -11.33
N SER A 166 -18.19 -9.16 -10.73
CA SER A 166 -17.70 -9.39 -9.37
C SER A 166 -18.55 -8.67 -8.31
#